data_0725fbcf8cd5d66ffc1ab6d873ed8fd1
#
_entry.id   0725fbcf8cd5d66ffc1ab6d873ed8fd1
#
_cell.length_a   1.000
_cell.length_b   1.000
_cell.length_c   1.000
_cell.angle_alpha   90.00
_cell.angle_beta   90.00
_cell.angle_gamma   90.00
#
_symmetry.space_group_name_H-M   'P 1'
#
loop_
_entity.id
_entity.type
_entity.pdbx_description
1 polymer ?
#
loop_
_entity_poly.entity_id
_entity_poly.type
_entity_poly.pdbx_seq_one_letter_code
_entity_poly.pdbx_strand_id
1 'polypeptide(L)'
;MLEVMNTLRRECPWDREQTFDSLRSNTIEETYELADAITDHNMEGIKEELGDLLLHVVFYSKLGEEAGAFDFGEVADALCDKLIYRHQIGRASCRERV
;
A
#
# COMPACT_ATOMS: atom_id res chain seq x y z
N MET A 1 5.53 11.96 -3.91
CA MET A 1 5.57 10.79 -3.01
C MET A 1 6.69 9.81 -3.35
N LEU A 2 6.78 9.34 -4.59
CA LEU A 2 7.83 8.40 -4.98
C LEU A 2 9.23 8.99 -4.84
N GLU A 3 9.38 10.26 -5.15
CA GLU A 3 10.66 10.95 -4.99
C GLU A 3 11.06 11.05 -3.52
N VAL A 4 10.11 11.31 -2.65
CA VAL A 4 10.36 11.35 -1.21
C VAL A 4 10.82 9.98 -0.74
N MET A 5 10.17 8.91 -1.18
CA MET A 5 10.55 7.55 -0.82
C MET A 5 11.95 7.22 -1.31
N ASN A 6 12.30 7.63 -2.54
CA ASN A 6 13.64 7.41 -3.07
C ASN A 6 14.71 8.10 -2.21
N THR A 7 14.42 9.33 -1.80
CA THR A 7 15.34 10.09 -0.95
C THR A 7 15.50 9.42 0.42
N LEU A 8 14.39 9.04 1.04
CA LEU A 8 14.44 8.37 2.35
C LEU A 8 15.18 7.04 2.28
N ARG A 9 14.91 6.26 1.25
CA ARG A 9 15.57 4.96 1.08
C ARG A 9 17.08 5.11 0.93
N ARG A 10 17.51 6.18 0.27
CA ARG A 10 18.92 6.44 0.02
C ARG A 10 19.61 7.06 1.22
N GLU A 11 18.95 7.97 1.94
CA GLU A 11 19.60 8.82 2.94
C GLU A 11 19.25 8.50 4.39
N CYS A 12 18.07 7.97 4.66
CA CYS A 12 17.67 7.64 6.03
C CYS A 12 18.20 6.25 6.41
N PRO A 13 19.06 6.14 7.44
CA PRO A 13 19.61 4.84 7.84
C PRO A 13 18.54 3.82 8.20
N TRP A 14 17.47 4.25 8.89
CA TRP A 14 16.38 3.35 9.25
C TRP A 14 15.69 2.78 8.01
N ASP A 15 15.37 3.65 7.05
CA ASP A 15 14.68 3.24 5.82
C ASP A 15 15.56 2.34 4.95
N ARG A 16 16.87 2.59 4.95
CA ARG A 16 17.79 1.77 4.15
C ARG A 16 17.90 0.34 4.66
N GLU A 17 17.68 0.13 5.94
CA GLU A 17 17.83 -1.19 6.56
C GLU A 17 16.54 -2.02 6.47
N GLN A 18 15.43 -1.43 6.08
CA GLN A 18 14.16 -2.14 6.04
C GLN A 18 14.09 -3.14 4.89
N THR A 19 13.44 -4.26 5.15
CA THR A 19 13.20 -5.31 4.17
C THR A 19 11.72 -5.67 4.20
N PHE A 20 11.27 -6.51 3.27
CA PHE A 20 9.90 -7.03 3.31
C PHE A 20 9.60 -7.66 4.66
N ASP A 21 10.50 -8.49 5.15
CA ASP A 21 10.29 -9.20 6.41
C ASP A 21 10.27 -8.25 7.61
N SER A 22 11.14 -7.24 7.62
CA SER A 22 11.21 -6.33 8.76
C SER A 22 9.96 -5.44 8.87
N LEU A 23 9.28 -5.16 7.75
CA LEU A 23 8.10 -4.31 7.74
C LEU A 23 6.80 -5.09 7.88
N ARG A 24 6.84 -6.40 7.75
CA ARG A 24 5.63 -7.23 7.74
C ARG A 24 4.76 -7.05 8.97
N SER A 25 5.34 -7.09 10.15
CA SER A 25 4.61 -6.91 11.41
C SER A 25 3.98 -5.54 11.50
N ASN A 26 4.71 -4.51 11.08
CA ASN A 26 4.21 -3.14 11.07
C ASN A 26 3.00 -3.00 10.16
N THR A 27 3.03 -3.64 9.00
CA THR A 27 1.91 -3.60 8.06
C THR A 27 0.66 -4.20 8.68
N ILE A 28 0.80 -5.30 9.41
CA ILE A 28 -0.32 -5.93 10.09
C ILE A 28 -0.90 -4.98 11.14
N GLU A 29 -0.04 -4.34 11.95
CA GLU A 29 -0.46 -3.38 12.96
C GLU A 29 -1.21 -2.19 12.34
N GLU A 30 -0.69 -1.65 11.25
CA GLU A 30 -1.34 -0.52 10.57
C GLU A 30 -2.72 -0.90 10.05
N THR A 31 -2.87 -2.14 9.58
CA THR A 31 -4.16 -2.64 9.12
C THR A 31 -5.17 -2.70 10.27
N TYR A 32 -4.76 -3.16 11.44
CA TYR A 32 -5.62 -3.19 12.62
C TYR A 32 -5.97 -1.78 13.08
N GLU A 33 -5.04 -0.86 13.05
CA GLU A 33 -5.29 0.54 13.42
C GLU A 33 -6.32 1.17 12.48
N LEU A 34 -6.24 0.89 11.19
CA LEU A 34 -7.24 1.34 10.23
C LEU A 34 -8.60 0.74 10.56
N ALA A 35 -8.65 -0.55 10.86
CA ALA A 35 -9.90 -1.22 11.21
C ALA A 35 -10.54 -0.60 12.47
N ASP A 36 -9.73 -0.27 13.46
CA ASP A 36 -10.21 0.36 14.69
C ASP A 36 -10.77 1.76 14.40
N ALA A 37 -10.08 2.54 13.58
CA ALA A 37 -10.55 3.88 13.20
C ALA A 37 -11.90 3.80 12.47
N ILE A 38 -12.08 2.80 11.64
CA ILE A 38 -13.34 2.57 10.93
C ILE A 38 -14.44 2.20 11.92
N THR A 39 -14.15 1.31 12.86
CA THR A 39 -15.11 0.90 13.90
C THR A 39 -15.56 2.10 14.72
N ASP A 40 -14.65 3.00 15.03
CA ASP A 40 -14.92 4.20 15.83
C ASP A 40 -15.56 5.33 15.03
N HIS A 41 -15.74 5.15 13.72
CA HIS A 41 -16.25 6.18 12.82
C HIS A 41 -15.42 7.47 12.90
N ASN A 42 -14.13 7.32 13.11
CA ASN A 42 -13.20 8.44 13.24
C ASN A 42 -12.59 8.78 11.88
N MET A 43 -13.20 9.72 11.17
CA MET A 43 -12.78 10.07 9.81
C MET A 43 -11.35 10.61 9.73
N GLU A 44 -10.93 11.41 10.70
CA GLU A 44 -9.55 11.89 10.73
C GLU A 44 -8.58 10.74 10.97
N GLY A 45 -8.93 9.82 11.85
CA GLY A 45 -8.13 8.63 12.09
C GLY A 45 -8.04 7.75 10.85
N ILE A 46 -9.16 7.55 10.17
CA ILE A 46 -9.18 6.76 8.92
C ILE A 46 -8.23 7.39 7.90
N LYS A 47 -8.27 8.70 7.75
CA LYS A 47 -7.40 9.40 6.81
C LYS A 47 -5.93 9.19 7.16
N GLU A 48 -5.57 9.31 8.42
CA GLU A 48 -4.20 9.13 8.88
C GLU A 48 -3.73 7.68 8.65
N GLU A 49 -4.56 6.71 9.01
CA GLU A 49 -4.20 5.30 8.86
C GLU A 49 -4.11 4.89 7.40
N LEU A 50 -4.95 5.46 6.54
CA LEU A 50 -4.83 5.23 5.10
C LEU A 50 -3.50 5.76 4.56
N GLY A 51 -3.06 6.92 5.07
CA GLY A 51 -1.75 7.45 4.71
C GLY A 51 -0.62 6.54 5.12
N ASP A 52 -0.68 6.01 6.34
CA ASP A 52 0.34 5.09 6.84
C ASP A 52 0.36 3.79 6.02
N LEU A 53 -0.81 3.28 5.67
CA LEU A 53 -0.89 2.08 4.83
C LEU A 53 -0.37 2.35 3.42
N LEU A 54 -0.67 3.53 2.87
CA LEU A 54 -0.15 3.93 1.58
C LEU A 54 1.38 4.02 1.61
N LEU A 55 1.95 4.51 2.72
CA LEU A 55 3.39 4.54 2.88
C LEU A 55 3.97 3.14 2.75
N HIS A 56 3.34 2.13 3.35
CA HIS A 56 3.78 0.75 3.22
C HIS A 56 3.70 0.26 1.77
N VAL A 57 2.64 0.61 1.06
CA VAL A 57 2.50 0.24 -0.36
C VAL A 57 3.66 0.82 -1.17
N VAL A 58 3.96 2.08 -0.98
CA VAL A 58 5.04 2.75 -1.70
C VAL A 58 6.41 2.17 -1.30
N PHE A 59 6.60 1.90 -0.02
CA PHE A 59 7.84 1.35 0.49
C PHE A 59 8.10 -0.06 -0.09
N TYR A 60 7.09 -0.93 -0.04
CA TYR A 60 7.22 -2.27 -0.62
C TYR A 60 7.47 -2.22 -2.12
N SER A 61 6.85 -1.25 -2.81
CA SER A 61 7.08 -1.07 -4.25
C SER A 61 8.54 -0.68 -4.52
N LYS A 62 9.11 0.14 -3.65
CA LYS A 62 10.52 0.51 -3.77
C LYS A 62 11.43 -0.70 -3.52
N LEU A 63 11.11 -1.52 -2.54
CA LEU A 63 11.85 -2.75 -2.28
C LEU A 63 11.76 -3.71 -3.46
N GLY A 64 10.58 -3.83 -4.06
CA GLY A 64 10.38 -4.66 -5.25
C GLY A 64 11.19 -4.16 -6.42
N GLU A 65 11.28 -2.85 -6.60
CA GLU A 65 12.09 -2.24 -7.65
C GLU A 65 13.58 -2.54 -7.43
N GLU A 66 14.06 -2.42 -6.21
CA GLU A 66 15.44 -2.73 -5.87
C GLU A 66 15.77 -4.20 -6.13
N ALA A 67 14.80 -5.08 -5.93
CA ALA A 67 14.96 -6.51 -6.17
C ALA A 67 14.84 -6.87 -7.65
N GLY A 68 14.49 -5.91 -8.50
CA GLY A 68 14.28 -6.15 -9.92
C GLY A 68 13.02 -6.93 -10.23
N ALA A 69 12.04 -6.96 -9.30
CA ALA A 69 10.83 -7.76 -9.44
C ALA A 69 9.64 -6.97 -9.96
N PHE A 70 9.42 -5.77 -9.44
CA PHE A 70 8.31 -4.90 -9.85
C PHE A 70 8.53 -3.49 -9.31
N ASP A 71 7.75 -2.54 -9.81
CA ASP A 71 7.75 -1.17 -9.29
C ASP A 71 6.32 -0.74 -8.96
N PHE A 72 6.17 0.49 -8.48
CA PHE A 72 4.86 1.00 -8.09
C PHE A 72 3.89 1.04 -9.28
N GLY A 73 4.38 1.42 -10.46
CA GLY A 73 3.54 1.44 -11.67
C GLY A 73 2.96 0.08 -11.97
N GLU A 74 3.77 -0.97 -11.84
CA GLU A 74 3.31 -2.33 -12.08
C GLU A 74 2.29 -2.79 -11.03
N VAL A 75 2.46 -2.36 -9.77
CA VAL A 75 1.47 -2.65 -8.73
C VAL A 75 0.13 -2.00 -9.07
N ALA A 76 0.16 -0.74 -9.47
CA ALA A 76 -1.05 0.00 -9.84
C ALA A 76 -1.70 -0.61 -11.08
N ASP A 77 -0.92 -0.96 -12.09
CA ASP A 77 -1.43 -1.57 -13.31
C ASP A 77 -2.08 -2.92 -13.03
N ALA A 78 -1.46 -3.74 -12.20
CA ALA A 78 -2.03 -5.02 -11.82
C ALA A 78 -3.39 -4.88 -11.15
N LEU A 79 -3.52 -3.86 -10.28
CA LEU A 79 -4.79 -3.58 -9.64
C LEU A 79 -5.84 -3.14 -10.67
N CYS A 80 -5.46 -2.24 -11.57
CA CYS A 80 -6.38 -1.78 -12.63
C CYS A 80 -6.85 -2.94 -13.49
N ASP A 81 -5.94 -3.84 -13.87
CA ASP A 81 -6.29 -5.02 -14.67
C ASP A 81 -7.30 -5.90 -13.93
N LYS A 82 -7.12 -6.12 -12.65
CA LYS A 82 -8.06 -6.90 -11.85
C LYS A 82 -9.44 -6.24 -11.81
N LEU A 83 -9.49 -4.94 -11.66
CA LEU A 83 -10.76 -4.21 -11.59
C LEU A 83 -11.50 -4.27 -12.93
N ILE A 84 -10.77 -4.11 -14.03
CA ILE A 84 -11.35 -4.21 -15.38
C ILE A 84 -11.88 -5.62 -15.60
N TYR A 85 -11.10 -6.64 -15.28
CA TYR A 85 -11.51 -8.02 -15.42
C TYR A 85 -12.77 -8.33 -14.65
N ARG A 86 -12.86 -7.90 -13.39
CA ARG A 86 -14.04 -8.11 -12.55
C ARG A 86 -15.25 -7.41 -13.13
N HIS A 87 -15.06 -6.20 -13.67
CA HIS A 87 -16.14 -5.44 -14.27
C HIS A 87 -16.70 -6.16 -15.50
N GLN A 88 -15.84 -6.72 -16.35
CA GLN A 88 -16.26 -7.42 -17.55
C GLN A 88 -16.98 -8.72 -17.27
N ILE A 89 -16.57 -9.46 -16.25
CA ILE A 89 -17.09 -10.79 -15.96
C ILE A 89 -18.29 -10.76 -15.02
N GLY A 90 -18.22 -9.97 -13.97
CA GLY A 90 -19.23 -9.96 -12.93
C GLY A 90 -19.82 -8.58 -12.73
N ARG A 91 -20.58 -8.12 -13.69
CA ARG A 91 -21.14 -6.79 -13.65
C ARG A 91 -21.90 -6.49 -12.36
N ALA A 92 -22.73 -7.43 -11.93
CA ALA A 92 -23.50 -7.26 -10.69
C ALA A 92 -22.57 -7.22 -9.48
N SER A 93 -21.54 -8.06 -9.49
CA SER A 93 -20.56 -8.11 -8.40
C SER A 93 -19.74 -6.84 -8.34
N CYS A 94 -19.46 -6.22 -9.46
CA CYS A 94 -18.67 -4.99 -9.49
C CYS A 94 -19.31 -3.86 -8.72
N ARG A 95 -20.62 -3.77 -8.74
CA ARG A 95 -21.32 -2.73 -8.00
C ARG A 95 -21.18 -2.87 -6.49
N GLU A 96 -20.95 -4.06 -6.03
CA GLU A 96 -20.78 -4.33 -4.61
C GLU A 96 -19.35 -4.12 -4.15
N ARG A 97 -18.37 -4.24 -5.05
CA ARG A 97 -16.98 -4.26 -4.72
C ARG A 97 -16.24 -2.96 -5.01
N VAL A 98 -16.76 -2.21 -5.94
CA VAL A 98 -16.16 -0.96 -6.34
C VAL A 98 -16.83 0.20 -5.63
#